data_c216bf4df188a0e8f85841c344999f9e
#
_entry.id   c216bf4df188a0e8f85841c344999f9e
#
_cell.length_a   1.000
_cell.length_b   1.000
_cell.length_c   1.000
_cell.angle_alpha   90.00
_cell.angle_beta   90.00
_cell.angle_gamma   90.00
#
_symmetry.space_group_name_H-M   'P 1'
#
loop_
_entity.id
_entity.type
_entity.pdbx_description
1 polymer ?
#
loop_
_entity_poly.entity_id
_entity_poly.type
_entity_poly.pdbx_seq_one_letter_code
_entity_poly.pdbx_strand_id
1 'polypeptide(L)'
;GRVQAEIFRSLVKERFDTDITLDTGRIMYRETIKDTVEGVGHFEPLRHYAEVHLLLEPLPRGSGIKLSSICPEDELDRSWQRLILTHLAEKQHIGVLTGSPVTDIRFTLAAGRAHIKHTEGGDFRQATYRAVRQGLMQAESVLLEPWYSFVLEVPAEQIGRAISDVRAMNGEIDSPEDAGGMMRLEGAAPVAGMNEYMQELLAYTHGRGRLSLTPGGYRACREQQKIVDAIGYEPERDTDNPADSVFCSHGAGVNIPWDQVKDYMHLESCLKPPVEEAAPAAAPRYRSLSIDDRELEAIMEREFGKIKRPQYSARQVNAAASEPVFEKKPEFIIVDGYNLIFAWDELKKLAADRLDLARGRL
;
A
#
# COMPACT_ATOMS: atom_id res chain seq x y z
N GLY A 1 5.57 25.39 15.03
CA GLY A 1 4.52 26.11 15.77
C GLY A 1 3.86 27.16 14.89
N ARG A 2 2.75 27.77 15.31
CA ARG A 2 2.00 28.79 14.54
C ARG A 2 2.90 29.95 14.06
N VAL A 3 3.79 30.43 14.92
CA VAL A 3 4.74 31.49 14.55
C VAL A 3 5.66 31.09 13.41
N GLN A 4 6.15 29.87 13.38
CA GLN A 4 6.98 29.37 12.27
C GLN A 4 6.17 29.26 10.97
N ALA A 5 4.91 28.85 11.06
CA ALA A 5 3.99 28.80 9.92
C ALA A 5 3.71 30.20 9.34
N GLU A 6 3.51 31.20 10.20
CA GLU A 6 3.35 32.60 9.78
C GLU A 6 4.61 33.19 9.15
N ILE A 7 5.78 32.90 9.74
CA ILE A 7 7.07 33.29 9.16
C ILE A 7 7.26 32.64 7.78
N PHE A 8 6.95 31.34 7.66
CA PHE A 8 7.05 30.61 6.40
C PHE A 8 6.10 31.19 5.32
N ARG A 9 4.84 31.48 5.72
CA ARG A 9 3.87 32.15 4.83
C ARG A 9 4.38 33.51 4.34
N SER A 10 4.93 34.34 5.24
CA SER A 10 5.48 35.63 4.91
C SER A 10 6.69 35.53 3.97
N LEU A 11 7.59 34.57 4.21
CA LEU A 11 8.75 34.31 3.34
C LEU A 11 8.34 33.84 1.94
N VAL A 12 7.33 32.99 1.82
CA VAL A 12 6.83 32.53 0.52
C VAL A 12 6.22 33.71 -0.24
N LYS A 13 5.42 34.54 0.43
CA LYS A 13 4.83 35.74 -0.17
C LYS A 13 5.92 36.72 -0.64
N GLU A 14 6.94 36.97 0.19
CA GLU A 14 8.02 37.89 -0.13
C GLU A 14 8.91 37.40 -1.30
N ARG A 15 9.24 36.09 -1.32
CA ARG A 15 10.18 35.54 -2.31
C ARG A 15 9.53 35.13 -3.62
N PHE A 16 8.28 34.70 -3.59
CA PHE A 16 7.62 34.08 -4.76
C PHE A 16 6.34 34.81 -5.16
N ASP A 17 5.97 35.88 -4.44
CA ASP A 17 4.70 36.61 -4.61
C ASP A 17 3.46 35.70 -4.64
N THR A 18 3.53 34.59 -3.89
CA THR A 18 2.49 33.57 -3.84
C THR A 18 1.84 33.56 -2.46
N ASP A 19 0.51 33.67 -2.40
CA ASP A 19 -0.24 33.49 -1.17
C ASP A 19 -0.50 32.03 -0.94
N ILE A 20 -0.02 31.50 0.20
CA ILE A 20 -0.28 30.13 0.65
C ILE A 20 -1.20 30.16 1.88
N THR A 21 -2.14 29.23 1.94
CA THR A 21 -2.94 28.96 3.12
C THR A 21 -2.35 27.75 3.85
N LEU A 22 -2.16 27.90 5.15
CA LEU A 22 -1.69 26.82 6.02
C LEU A 22 -2.87 26.38 6.88
N ASP A 23 -3.25 25.12 6.73
CA ASP A 23 -4.30 24.49 7.55
C ASP A 23 -3.69 23.91 8.83
N THR A 24 -4.52 23.61 9.81
CA THR A 24 -4.13 22.98 11.10
C THR A 24 -3.58 21.57 10.90
N GLY A 25 -3.67 21.04 9.68
CA GLY A 25 -3.28 19.68 9.33
C GLY A 25 -4.37 18.66 9.69
N ARG A 26 -4.20 17.45 9.14
CA ARG A 26 -5.08 16.32 9.42
C ARG A 26 -4.27 15.21 10.07
N ILE A 27 -4.89 14.46 10.95
CA ILE A 27 -4.28 13.23 11.49
C ILE A 27 -4.12 12.24 10.33
N MET A 28 -2.89 11.77 10.15
CA MET A 28 -2.54 10.80 9.11
C MET A 28 -2.78 9.40 9.64
N TYR A 29 -3.99 8.89 9.48
CA TYR A 29 -4.33 7.52 9.83
C TYR A 29 -3.69 6.53 8.88
N ARG A 30 -3.59 5.28 9.32
CA ARG A 30 -3.27 4.11 8.50
C ARG A 30 -4.23 2.99 8.81
N GLU A 31 -4.26 1.98 7.95
CA GLU A 31 -5.09 0.81 8.15
C GLU A 31 -4.26 -0.46 8.06
N THR A 32 -4.70 -1.50 8.75
CA THR A 32 -4.12 -2.84 8.70
C THR A 32 -5.23 -3.87 8.91
N ILE A 33 -4.87 -5.15 8.87
CA ILE A 33 -5.80 -6.27 9.08
C ILE A 33 -5.41 -7.08 10.31
N LYS A 34 -6.34 -7.84 10.89
CA LYS A 34 -6.10 -8.73 12.02
C LYS A 34 -5.93 -10.19 11.60
N ASP A 35 -6.61 -10.59 10.56
CA ASP A 35 -6.72 -11.96 10.08
C ASP A 35 -6.05 -12.15 8.72
N THR A 36 -5.71 -13.39 8.40
CA THR A 36 -5.22 -13.76 7.08
C THR A 36 -6.40 -14.04 6.18
N VAL A 37 -6.45 -13.35 5.04
CA VAL A 37 -7.52 -13.51 4.05
C VAL A 37 -6.96 -13.77 2.67
N GLU A 38 -7.76 -14.39 1.81
CA GLU A 38 -7.48 -14.52 0.39
C GLU A 38 -8.24 -13.44 -0.37
N GLY A 39 -7.50 -12.61 -1.08
CA GLY A 39 -8.04 -11.66 -2.04
C GLY A 39 -8.00 -12.21 -3.45
N VAL A 40 -9.14 -12.22 -4.12
CA VAL A 40 -9.29 -12.69 -5.51
C VAL A 40 -9.62 -11.52 -6.40
N GLY A 41 -8.84 -11.35 -7.47
CA GLY A 41 -9.10 -10.36 -8.50
C GLY A 41 -9.13 -11.00 -9.87
N HIS A 42 -10.24 -10.79 -10.57
CA HIS A 42 -10.45 -11.29 -11.92
C HIS A 42 -10.71 -10.11 -12.87
N PHE A 43 -10.11 -10.15 -14.05
CA PHE A 43 -10.30 -9.14 -15.07
C PHE A 43 -10.38 -9.81 -16.45
N GLU A 44 -11.61 -9.93 -16.96
CA GLU A 44 -11.93 -10.63 -18.20
C GLU A 44 -12.97 -9.83 -19.03
N PRO A 45 -12.71 -8.55 -19.35
CA PRO A 45 -13.48 -7.91 -20.42
C PRO A 45 -13.12 -8.56 -21.75
N LEU A 46 -13.98 -8.38 -22.75
CA LEU A 46 -13.80 -9.00 -24.07
C LEU A 46 -12.34 -8.91 -24.58
N ARG A 47 -11.72 -10.06 -24.89
CA ARG A 47 -10.33 -10.25 -25.36
C ARG A 47 -9.24 -9.95 -24.31
N HIS A 48 -9.59 -9.89 -23.06
CA HIS A 48 -8.65 -9.75 -21.96
C HIS A 48 -8.87 -10.88 -20.95
N TYR A 49 -7.83 -11.29 -20.24
CA TYR A 49 -7.96 -12.29 -19.18
C TYR A 49 -6.80 -12.19 -18.19
N ALA A 50 -7.11 -12.04 -16.94
CA ALA A 50 -6.16 -12.24 -15.84
C ALA A 50 -6.92 -12.61 -14.56
N GLU A 51 -6.40 -13.60 -13.82
CA GLU A 51 -6.85 -13.92 -12.47
C GLU A 51 -5.67 -13.96 -11.53
N VAL A 52 -5.83 -13.36 -10.34
CA VAL A 52 -4.79 -13.22 -9.31
C VAL A 52 -5.38 -13.55 -7.96
N HIS A 53 -4.74 -14.47 -7.26
CA HIS A 53 -5.05 -14.81 -5.87
C HIS A 53 -3.91 -14.37 -4.96
N LEU A 54 -4.23 -13.53 -4.00
CA LEU A 54 -3.28 -12.99 -3.03
C LEU A 54 -3.67 -13.45 -1.62
N LEU A 55 -2.70 -13.91 -0.85
CA LEU A 55 -2.85 -14.00 0.59
C LEU A 55 -2.45 -12.67 1.21
N LEU A 56 -3.34 -12.09 2.00
CA LEU A 56 -3.11 -10.89 2.78
C LEU A 56 -2.90 -11.32 4.24
N GLU A 57 -1.70 -11.14 4.76
CA GLU A 57 -1.31 -11.62 6.09
C GLU A 57 -0.92 -10.43 6.97
N PRO A 58 -1.44 -10.33 8.20
CA PRO A 58 -1.04 -9.28 9.13
C PRO A 58 0.43 -9.46 9.56
N LEU A 59 1.14 -8.35 9.69
CA LEU A 59 2.51 -8.31 10.17
C LEU A 59 2.61 -7.53 11.50
N PRO A 60 3.70 -7.71 12.26
CA PRO A 60 3.98 -6.89 13.43
C PRO A 60 4.02 -5.40 13.08
N ARG A 61 3.63 -4.55 14.03
CA ARG A 61 3.60 -3.09 13.86
C ARG A 61 4.98 -2.54 13.45
N GLY A 62 4.96 -1.64 12.46
CA GLY A 62 6.17 -1.03 11.90
C GLY A 62 6.87 -1.86 10.83
N SER A 63 6.32 -3.02 10.46
CA SER A 63 6.87 -3.87 9.39
C SER A 63 6.67 -3.29 7.98
N GLY A 64 5.70 -2.41 7.81
CA GLY A 64 5.32 -1.87 6.51
C GLY A 64 4.72 -2.94 5.59
N ILE A 65 4.80 -2.71 4.29
CA ILE A 65 4.32 -3.66 3.27
C ILE A 65 5.45 -4.63 2.90
N LYS A 66 5.13 -5.93 2.87
CA LYS A 66 6.02 -6.99 2.39
C LYS A 66 5.37 -7.69 1.20
N LEU A 67 6.19 -8.03 0.20
CA LEU A 67 5.73 -8.70 -1.01
C LEU A 67 6.45 -10.03 -1.16
N SER A 68 5.72 -11.09 -1.53
CA SER A 68 6.27 -12.42 -1.79
C SER A 68 5.45 -13.17 -2.82
N SER A 69 6.00 -14.25 -3.37
CA SER A 69 5.28 -15.18 -4.23
C SER A 69 5.58 -16.61 -3.79
N ILE A 70 4.55 -17.43 -3.72
CA ILE A 70 4.60 -18.88 -3.54
C ILE A 70 3.95 -19.60 -4.73
N CYS A 71 3.51 -18.85 -5.75
CA CYS A 71 2.90 -19.39 -6.95
C CYS A 71 3.92 -20.23 -7.72
N PRO A 72 3.58 -21.48 -8.09
CA PRO A 72 4.44 -22.32 -8.93
C PRO A 72 4.65 -21.73 -10.34
N GLU A 73 5.86 -21.95 -10.91
CA GLU A 73 6.17 -21.44 -12.26
C GLU A 73 5.41 -22.19 -13.39
N ASP A 74 4.96 -23.40 -13.12
CA ASP A 74 4.12 -24.19 -14.02
C ASP A 74 2.67 -23.72 -14.06
N GLU A 75 2.18 -23.04 -13.01
CA GLU A 75 0.86 -22.42 -13.00
C GLU A 75 0.87 -21.02 -13.63
N LEU A 76 1.87 -20.20 -13.28
CA LEU A 76 2.03 -18.86 -13.80
C LEU A 76 3.50 -18.55 -14.08
N ASP A 77 3.82 -18.22 -15.32
CA ASP A 77 5.17 -17.85 -15.73
C ASP A 77 5.79 -16.77 -14.83
N ARG A 78 7.08 -16.91 -14.56
CA ARG A 78 7.84 -16.03 -13.65
C ARG A 78 7.84 -14.57 -14.07
N SER A 79 7.70 -14.29 -15.37
CA SER A 79 7.60 -12.92 -15.88
C SER A 79 6.30 -12.24 -15.42
N TRP A 80 5.20 -12.97 -15.45
CA TRP A 80 3.91 -12.51 -14.94
C TRP A 80 3.90 -12.35 -13.43
N GLN A 81 4.50 -13.29 -12.69
CA GLN A 81 4.64 -13.16 -11.24
C GLN A 81 5.40 -11.89 -10.85
N ARG A 82 6.52 -11.60 -11.52
CA ARG A 82 7.28 -10.36 -11.29
C ARG A 82 6.48 -9.11 -11.63
N LEU A 83 5.69 -9.16 -12.68
CA LEU A 83 4.82 -8.06 -13.07
C LEU A 83 3.75 -7.78 -12.01
N ILE A 84 3.11 -8.83 -11.47
CA ILE A 84 2.14 -8.72 -10.38
C ILE A 84 2.78 -8.10 -9.13
N LEU A 85 3.99 -8.57 -8.74
CA LEU A 85 4.73 -7.97 -7.62
C LEU A 85 5.09 -6.50 -7.87
N THR A 86 5.40 -6.13 -9.13
CA THR A 86 5.61 -4.73 -9.50
C THR A 86 4.33 -3.91 -9.34
N HIS A 87 3.18 -4.44 -9.77
CA HIS A 87 1.90 -3.77 -9.62
C HIS A 87 1.49 -3.61 -8.15
N LEU A 88 1.84 -4.55 -7.28
CA LEU A 88 1.67 -4.40 -5.84
C LEU A 88 2.54 -3.30 -5.25
N ALA A 89 3.75 -3.09 -5.78
CA ALA A 89 4.72 -2.10 -5.29
C ALA A 89 4.49 -0.68 -5.83
N GLU A 90 3.93 -0.53 -7.05
CA GLU A 90 3.82 0.76 -7.74
C GLU A 90 2.73 1.67 -7.16
N LYS A 91 1.76 1.11 -6.44
CA LYS A 91 0.61 1.83 -5.89
C LYS A 91 0.61 1.81 -4.37
N GLN A 92 0.31 2.96 -3.77
CA GLN A 92 -0.04 3.00 -2.36
C GLN A 92 -1.48 2.50 -2.19
N HIS A 93 -1.64 1.27 -1.71
CA HIS A 93 -2.95 0.69 -1.45
C HIS A 93 -3.61 1.37 -0.26
N ILE A 94 -4.90 1.61 -0.37
CA ILE A 94 -5.72 2.23 0.68
C ILE A 94 -6.68 1.22 1.29
N GLY A 95 -6.98 1.42 2.58
CA GLY A 95 -7.89 0.55 3.32
C GLY A 95 -9.36 0.84 3.06
N VAL A 96 -10.21 0.14 3.76
CA VAL A 96 -11.67 0.14 3.55
C VAL A 96 -12.45 0.88 4.64
N LEU A 97 -11.78 1.29 5.73
CA LEU A 97 -12.42 2.01 6.83
C LEU A 97 -12.50 3.52 6.58
N THR A 98 -11.41 4.11 6.12
CA THR A 98 -11.25 5.55 5.98
C THR A 98 -10.60 5.96 4.67
N GLY A 99 -10.22 5.00 3.83
CA GLY A 99 -9.39 5.24 2.64
C GLY A 99 -7.95 5.62 2.98
N SER A 100 -7.51 5.39 4.20
CA SER A 100 -6.12 5.65 4.62
C SER A 100 -5.17 4.59 4.07
N PRO A 101 -3.88 4.92 3.88
CA PRO A 101 -2.90 3.95 3.39
C PRO A 101 -2.79 2.72 4.27
N VAL A 102 -2.73 1.53 3.67
CA VAL A 102 -2.51 0.29 4.43
C VAL A 102 -1.04 0.12 4.81
N THR A 103 -0.81 -0.56 5.93
CA THR A 103 0.54 -0.88 6.45
C THR A 103 0.52 -2.18 7.22
N ASP A 104 1.71 -2.75 7.47
CA ASP A 104 1.90 -3.96 8.26
C ASP A 104 1.11 -5.16 7.71
N ILE A 105 1.16 -5.30 6.38
CA ILE A 105 0.53 -6.40 5.64
C ILE A 105 1.58 -7.03 4.71
N ARG A 106 1.59 -8.36 4.67
CA ARG A 106 2.27 -9.12 3.62
C ARG A 106 1.27 -9.47 2.53
N PHE A 107 1.58 -9.10 1.30
CA PHE A 107 0.87 -9.59 0.12
C PHE A 107 1.70 -10.73 -0.49
N THR A 108 1.15 -11.93 -0.48
CA THR A 108 1.78 -13.12 -1.06
C THR A 108 0.97 -13.57 -2.27
N LEU A 109 1.60 -13.54 -3.46
CA LEU A 109 1.00 -14.14 -4.65
C LEU A 109 0.94 -15.65 -4.45
N ALA A 110 -0.26 -16.18 -4.31
CA ALA A 110 -0.50 -17.60 -4.06
C ALA A 110 -0.81 -18.37 -5.34
N ALA A 111 -1.65 -17.82 -6.21
CA ALA A 111 -1.96 -18.39 -7.52
C ALA A 111 -2.27 -17.27 -8.52
N GLY A 112 -2.21 -17.62 -9.81
CA GLY A 112 -2.59 -16.70 -10.87
C GLY A 112 -2.74 -17.43 -12.18
N ARG A 113 -3.58 -16.91 -13.07
CA ARG A 113 -3.83 -17.52 -14.37
C ARG A 113 -3.76 -16.47 -15.49
N ALA A 114 -3.05 -16.84 -16.55
CA ALA A 114 -2.96 -16.09 -17.79
C ALA A 114 -3.58 -16.89 -18.92
N HIS A 115 -4.08 -16.20 -19.94
CA HIS A 115 -4.50 -16.82 -21.18
C HIS A 115 -3.50 -16.48 -22.30
N ILE A 116 -3.00 -17.48 -23.02
CA ILE A 116 -1.90 -17.34 -24.00
C ILE A 116 -2.18 -16.27 -25.08
N LYS A 117 -3.45 -16.06 -25.44
CA LYS A 117 -3.86 -15.17 -26.54
C LYS A 117 -4.46 -13.84 -26.05
N HIS A 118 -4.92 -13.79 -24.81
CA HIS A 118 -5.78 -12.71 -24.33
C HIS A 118 -5.23 -11.98 -23.10
N THR A 119 -4.09 -12.39 -22.55
CA THR A 119 -3.49 -11.70 -21.41
C THR A 119 -2.48 -10.66 -21.85
N GLU A 120 -2.69 -9.43 -21.42
CA GLU A 120 -1.76 -8.33 -21.55
C GLU A 120 -1.30 -7.86 -20.16
N GLY A 121 -0.19 -7.12 -20.10
CA GLY A 121 0.35 -6.64 -18.82
C GLY A 121 -0.62 -5.77 -18.01
N GLY A 122 -1.45 -5.00 -18.70
CA GLY A 122 -2.50 -4.18 -18.09
C GLY A 122 -3.60 -4.97 -17.40
N ASP A 123 -3.86 -6.20 -17.83
CA ASP A 123 -4.88 -7.06 -17.25
C ASP A 123 -4.48 -7.52 -15.86
N PHE A 124 -3.21 -7.90 -15.70
CA PHE A 124 -2.66 -8.24 -14.39
C PHE A 124 -2.65 -7.03 -13.43
N ARG A 125 -2.46 -5.81 -13.93
CA ARG A 125 -2.61 -4.62 -13.09
C ARG A 125 -4.02 -4.53 -12.53
N GLN A 126 -5.03 -4.68 -13.41
CA GLN A 126 -6.43 -4.62 -13.03
C GLN A 126 -6.81 -5.75 -12.06
N ALA A 127 -6.40 -6.98 -12.34
CA ALA A 127 -6.67 -8.12 -11.48
C ALA A 127 -5.97 -7.98 -10.12
N THR A 128 -4.70 -7.55 -10.10
CA THR A 128 -3.94 -7.36 -8.85
C THR A 128 -4.57 -6.33 -7.93
N TYR A 129 -4.98 -5.17 -8.46
CA TYR A 129 -5.60 -4.13 -7.64
C TYR A 129 -6.95 -4.58 -7.07
N ARG A 130 -7.74 -5.31 -7.86
CA ARG A 130 -9.00 -5.92 -7.41
C ARG A 130 -8.76 -6.98 -6.35
N ALA A 131 -7.74 -7.84 -6.52
CA ALA A 131 -7.38 -8.85 -5.52
C ALA A 131 -7.03 -8.22 -4.17
N VAL A 132 -6.21 -7.16 -4.16
CA VAL A 132 -5.91 -6.42 -2.92
C VAL A 132 -7.17 -5.85 -2.31
N ARG A 133 -7.99 -5.17 -3.11
CA ARG A 133 -9.18 -4.48 -2.61
C ARG A 133 -10.22 -5.45 -2.09
N GLN A 134 -10.49 -6.52 -2.85
CA GLN A 134 -11.42 -7.59 -2.49
C GLN A 134 -10.99 -8.28 -1.19
N GLY A 135 -9.69 -8.56 -1.01
CA GLY A 135 -9.16 -9.11 0.23
C GLY A 135 -9.35 -8.17 1.41
N LEU A 136 -9.10 -6.87 1.24
CA LEU A 136 -9.31 -5.86 2.29
C LEU A 136 -10.79 -5.71 2.67
N MET A 137 -11.73 -5.89 1.73
CA MET A 137 -13.17 -5.87 2.00
C MET A 137 -13.61 -7.04 2.88
N GLN A 138 -12.95 -8.19 2.80
CA GLN A 138 -13.25 -9.37 3.61
C GLN A 138 -12.59 -9.36 4.98
N ALA A 139 -11.41 -8.72 5.10
CA ALA A 139 -10.60 -8.74 6.30
C ALA A 139 -11.21 -7.92 7.45
N GLU A 140 -10.95 -8.33 8.68
CA GLU A 140 -11.20 -7.48 9.84
C GLU A 140 -10.15 -6.36 9.89
N SER A 141 -10.53 -5.19 9.35
CA SER A 141 -9.65 -4.03 9.26
C SER A 141 -9.54 -3.28 10.58
N VAL A 142 -8.34 -2.75 10.86
CA VAL A 142 -8.01 -1.96 12.04
C VAL A 142 -7.48 -0.59 11.62
N LEU A 143 -8.09 0.46 12.16
CA LEU A 143 -7.59 1.81 12.03
C LEU A 143 -6.40 2.03 12.98
N LEU A 144 -5.33 2.59 12.44
CA LEU A 144 -4.13 2.95 13.17
C LEU A 144 -4.00 4.46 13.25
N GLU A 145 -3.79 4.97 14.46
CA GLU A 145 -3.50 6.38 14.71
C GLU A 145 -2.02 6.59 15.01
N PRO A 146 -1.44 7.73 14.57
CA PRO A 146 -0.06 8.07 14.93
C PRO A 146 0.05 8.45 16.40
N TRP A 147 1.18 8.06 17.00
CA TRP A 147 1.52 8.36 18.37
C TRP A 147 2.80 9.16 18.46
N TYR A 148 2.91 10.00 19.49
CA TYR A 148 4.16 10.59 19.92
C TYR A 148 4.69 9.86 21.15
N SER A 149 6.00 9.65 21.19
CA SER A 149 6.72 9.49 22.45
C SER A 149 7.02 10.90 22.99
N PHE A 150 6.76 11.14 24.24
CA PHE A 150 6.94 12.47 24.84
C PHE A 150 7.86 12.43 26.05
N VAL A 151 8.53 13.55 26.28
CA VAL A 151 9.18 13.91 27.54
C VAL A 151 8.56 15.23 28.02
N LEU A 152 7.92 15.19 29.17
CA LEU A 152 7.20 16.31 29.76
C LEU A 152 7.86 16.69 31.09
N GLU A 153 8.29 17.93 31.23
CA GLU A 153 8.83 18.49 32.47
C GLU A 153 7.87 19.53 33.02
N VAL A 154 7.43 19.33 34.26
CA VAL A 154 6.50 20.24 34.97
C VAL A 154 6.93 20.49 36.38
N PRO A 155 6.57 21.65 36.99
CA PRO A 155 6.75 21.86 38.41
C PRO A 155 6.09 20.75 39.25
N ALA A 156 6.71 20.34 40.37
CA ALA A 156 6.22 19.25 41.19
C ALA A 156 4.75 19.42 41.65
N GLU A 157 4.34 20.66 41.87
CA GLU A 157 2.96 21.03 42.25
C GLU A 157 1.93 20.74 41.12
N GLN A 158 2.36 20.67 39.86
CA GLN A 158 1.49 20.47 38.66
C GLN A 158 1.49 19.04 38.14
N ILE A 159 2.24 18.13 38.76
CA ILE A 159 2.40 16.74 38.28
C ILE A 159 1.07 16.00 38.18
N GLY A 160 0.18 16.18 39.18
CA GLY A 160 -1.13 15.53 39.22
C GLY A 160 -2.01 15.92 38.02
N ARG A 161 -1.97 17.22 37.64
CA ARG A 161 -2.68 17.72 36.47
C ARG A 161 -2.11 17.14 35.19
N ALA A 162 -0.79 17.19 35.03
CA ALA A 162 -0.12 16.64 33.84
C ALA A 162 -0.45 15.16 33.63
N ILE A 163 -0.44 14.35 34.68
CA ILE A 163 -0.83 12.94 34.64
C ILE A 163 -2.31 12.78 34.19
N SER A 164 -3.20 13.60 34.76
CA SER A 164 -4.63 13.56 34.43
C SER A 164 -4.88 13.95 32.98
N ASP A 165 -4.21 14.99 32.49
CA ASP A 165 -4.32 15.47 31.11
C ASP A 165 -3.87 14.40 30.12
N VAL A 166 -2.70 13.79 30.34
CA VAL A 166 -2.19 12.72 29.45
C VAL A 166 -3.10 11.50 29.47
N ARG A 167 -3.66 11.12 30.62
CA ARG A 167 -4.63 10.01 30.71
C ARG A 167 -5.93 10.34 30.00
N ALA A 168 -6.41 11.58 30.08
CA ALA A 168 -7.60 12.03 29.38
C ALA A 168 -7.43 11.97 27.84
N MET A 169 -6.18 12.14 27.36
CA MET A 169 -5.81 11.96 25.94
C MET A 169 -5.60 10.49 25.55
N ASN A 170 -5.91 9.53 26.41
CA ASN A 170 -5.60 8.11 26.25
C ASN A 170 -4.10 7.79 26.15
N GLY A 171 -3.24 8.64 26.70
CA GLY A 171 -1.79 8.42 26.74
C GLY A 171 -1.37 7.42 27.82
N GLU A 172 -0.18 6.90 27.64
CA GLU A 172 0.53 6.01 28.57
C GLU A 172 1.68 6.80 29.21
N ILE A 173 1.91 6.60 30.51
CA ILE A 173 2.89 7.34 31.28
C ILE A 173 3.74 6.34 32.05
N ASP A 174 5.04 6.53 31.98
CA ASP A 174 6.01 5.85 32.85
C ASP A 174 6.06 6.49 34.25
N SER A 175 6.81 5.90 35.17
CA SER A 175 6.94 6.43 36.51
C SER A 175 7.58 7.83 36.49
N PRO A 176 7.00 8.82 37.22
CA PRO A 176 7.57 10.15 37.29
C PRO A 176 8.95 10.15 37.98
N GLU A 177 9.87 10.96 37.50
CA GLU A 177 11.19 11.16 38.06
C GLU A 177 11.36 12.58 38.60
N ASP A 178 12.02 12.75 39.74
CA ASP A 178 12.35 14.07 40.27
C ASP A 178 13.64 14.60 39.61
N ALA A 179 13.53 15.76 39.01
CA ALA A 179 14.63 16.47 38.36
C ALA A 179 14.90 17.82 39.02
N GLY A 180 15.11 17.83 40.37
CA GLY A 180 15.50 19.03 41.10
C GLY A 180 14.41 20.11 41.21
N GLY A 181 13.22 19.71 41.64
CA GLY A 181 12.03 20.59 41.80
C GLY A 181 11.14 20.66 40.56
N MET A 182 11.58 20.07 39.48
CA MET A 182 10.76 19.74 38.32
C MET A 182 10.52 18.23 38.28
N MET A 183 9.33 17.82 37.87
CA MET A 183 9.02 16.41 37.63
C MET A 183 9.11 16.12 36.15
N ARG A 184 9.83 15.06 35.82
CA ARG A 184 9.96 14.56 34.47
C ARG A 184 9.04 13.36 34.28
N LEU A 185 8.20 13.43 33.26
CA LEU A 185 7.29 12.36 32.80
C LEU A 185 7.68 11.92 31.40
N GLU A 186 7.91 10.65 31.24
CA GLU A 186 8.07 10.03 29.92
C GLU A 186 6.84 9.18 29.60
N GLY A 187 6.57 9.01 28.31
CA GLY A 187 5.44 8.21 27.90
C GLY A 187 5.13 8.32 26.42
N ALA A 188 3.94 7.87 26.07
CA ALA A 188 3.44 7.95 24.72
C ALA A 188 1.97 8.38 24.70
N ALA A 189 1.56 9.14 23.70
CA ALA A 189 0.17 9.56 23.54
C ALA A 189 -0.21 9.76 22.08
N PRO A 190 -1.53 9.64 21.74
CA PRO A 190 -2.02 9.90 20.40
C PRO A 190 -1.71 11.34 19.96
N VAL A 191 -1.30 11.48 18.69
CA VAL A 191 -1.01 12.81 18.10
C VAL A 191 -2.21 13.75 18.21
N ALA A 192 -3.42 13.24 18.07
CA ALA A 192 -4.65 14.02 18.15
C ALA A 192 -4.79 14.78 19.47
N GLY A 193 -4.45 14.14 20.62
CA GLY A 193 -4.50 14.77 21.93
C GLY A 193 -3.36 15.75 22.21
N MET A 194 -2.21 15.56 21.58
CA MET A 194 -1.00 16.34 21.84
C MET A 194 -0.89 17.63 21.02
N ASN A 195 -1.69 17.80 19.97
CA ASN A 195 -1.55 18.93 19.04
C ASN A 195 -1.63 20.32 19.69
N GLU A 196 -2.51 20.49 20.65
CA GLU A 196 -2.73 21.79 21.32
C GLU A 196 -2.21 21.78 22.77
N TYR A 197 -1.82 20.63 23.30
CA TYR A 197 -1.44 20.46 24.71
C TYR A 197 -0.28 21.35 25.14
N MET A 198 0.65 21.67 24.24
CA MET A 198 1.75 22.61 24.56
C MET A 198 1.24 23.98 25.02
N GLN A 199 0.13 24.47 24.45
CA GLN A 199 -0.43 25.77 24.87
C GLN A 199 -1.08 25.67 26.26
N GLU A 200 -1.80 24.60 26.54
CA GLU A 200 -2.38 24.34 27.87
C GLU A 200 -1.30 24.15 28.90
N LEU A 201 -0.25 23.39 28.59
CA LEU A 201 0.90 23.18 29.45
C LEU A 201 1.53 24.52 29.87
N LEU A 202 1.83 25.38 28.91
CA LEU A 202 2.42 26.68 29.18
C LEU A 202 1.51 27.58 30.02
N ALA A 203 0.20 27.50 29.78
CA ALA A 203 -0.78 28.31 30.54
C ALA A 203 -0.81 27.92 32.02
N TYR A 204 -0.98 26.65 32.39
CA TYR A 204 -1.09 26.25 33.78
C TYR A 204 0.25 26.15 34.52
N THR A 205 1.36 26.00 33.80
CA THR A 205 2.71 26.02 34.39
C THR A 205 3.33 27.43 34.45
N HIS A 206 2.61 28.45 34.01
CA HIS A 206 3.12 29.83 33.86
C HIS A 206 4.40 29.91 33.05
N GLY A 207 4.49 29.15 31.94
CA GLY A 207 5.63 29.12 31.07
C GLY A 207 6.80 28.25 31.51
N ARG A 208 6.71 27.58 32.66
CA ARG A 208 7.80 26.73 33.22
C ARG A 208 7.78 25.30 32.65
N GLY A 209 6.65 24.85 32.10
CA GLY A 209 6.52 23.51 31.50
C GLY A 209 7.30 23.37 30.20
N ARG A 210 7.85 22.18 29.95
CA ARG A 210 8.54 21.80 28.73
C ARG A 210 7.96 20.51 28.19
N LEU A 211 7.73 20.45 26.90
CA LEU A 211 7.25 19.26 26.18
C LEU A 211 8.14 19.00 24.98
N SER A 212 8.73 17.81 24.94
CA SER A 212 9.46 17.30 23.78
C SER A 212 8.66 16.15 23.18
N LEU A 213 8.44 16.18 21.87
CA LEU A 213 7.67 15.18 21.12
C LEU A 213 8.55 14.56 20.05
N THR A 214 8.54 13.23 19.98
CA THR A 214 9.18 12.46 18.91
C THR A 214 8.18 11.46 18.32
N PRO A 215 8.24 11.14 17.00
CA PRO A 215 7.34 10.15 16.42
C PRO A 215 7.45 8.80 17.12
N GLY A 216 6.34 8.29 17.64
CA GLY A 216 6.22 7.03 18.40
C GLY A 216 5.61 5.89 17.59
N GLY A 217 5.48 6.06 16.28
CA GLY A 217 4.89 5.05 15.39
C GLY A 217 3.36 5.09 15.35
N TYR A 218 2.77 3.95 15.00
CA TYR A 218 1.33 3.80 14.83
C TYR A 218 0.78 2.73 15.77
N ARG A 219 -0.36 2.99 16.40
CA ARG A 219 -1.06 2.04 17.28
C ARG A 219 -2.53 1.95 16.90
N ALA A 220 -3.20 0.87 17.33
CA ALA A 220 -4.63 0.72 17.08
C ALA A 220 -5.43 1.87 17.72
N CYS A 221 -6.31 2.47 16.94
CA CYS A 221 -7.16 3.56 17.39
C CYS A 221 -8.23 3.04 18.36
N ARG A 222 -8.35 3.64 19.53
CA ARG A 222 -9.35 3.25 20.53
C ARG A 222 -10.78 3.66 20.12
N GLU A 223 -10.90 4.82 19.46
CA GLU A 223 -12.19 5.36 19.02
C GLU A 223 -12.41 5.14 17.50
N GLN A 224 -11.98 3.97 16.99
CA GLN A 224 -12.03 3.66 15.57
C GLN A 224 -13.39 4.00 14.94
N GLN A 225 -14.49 3.51 15.52
CA GLN A 225 -15.82 3.69 14.92
C GLN A 225 -16.20 5.16 14.79
N LYS A 226 -15.94 5.96 15.81
CA LYS A 226 -16.23 7.41 15.79
C LYS A 226 -15.48 8.13 14.67
N ILE A 227 -14.22 7.73 14.42
CA ILE A 227 -13.39 8.33 13.36
C ILE A 227 -13.87 7.86 11.99
N VAL A 228 -14.17 6.58 11.83
CA VAL A 228 -14.73 6.02 10.59
C VAL A 228 -16.04 6.73 10.22
N ASP A 229 -16.95 6.88 11.17
CA ASP A 229 -18.23 7.56 10.96
C ASP A 229 -18.04 9.05 10.62
N ALA A 230 -17.05 9.70 11.25
CA ALA A 230 -16.75 11.13 10.98
C ALA A 230 -16.13 11.34 9.59
N ILE A 231 -15.31 10.41 9.10
CA ILE A 231 -14.70 10.46 7.77
C ILE A 231 -15.73 10.08 6.69
N GLY A 232 -16.58 9.10 6.99
CA GLY A 232 -17.66 8.68 6.10
C GLY A 232 -17.19 8.13 4.76
N TYR A 233 -16.04 7.41 4.73
CA TYR A 233 -15.54 6.80 3.51
C TYR A 233 -16.39 5.57 3.14
N GLU A 234 -16.83 5.51 1.89
CA GLU A 234 -17.64 4.41 1.35
C GLU A 234 -16.82 3.60 0.34
N PRO A 235 -16.22 2.46 0.75
CA PRO A 235 -15.29 1.70 -0.09
C PRO A 235 -15.92 1.12 -1.36
N GLU A 236 -17.21 0.83 -1.35
CA GLU A 236 -17.94 0.30 -2.53
C GLU A 236 -18.21 1.36 -3.59
N ARG A 237 -18.19 2.64 -3.22
CA ARG A 237 -18.38 3.76 -4.14
C ARG A 237 -17.07 4.33 -4.70
N ASP A 238 -15.95 3.83 -4.23
CA ASP A 238 -14.63 4.27 -4.71
C ASP A 238 -14.30 3.62 -6.06
N THR A 239 -14.63 4.34 -7.14
CA THR A 239 -14.39 3.89 -8.53
C THR A 239 -12.90 3.83 -8.90
N ASP A 240 -12.03 4.53 -8.17
CA ASP A 240 -10.59 4.52 -8.41
C ASP A 240 -9.92 3.26 -7.78
N ASN A 241 -10.62 2.64 -6.82
CA ASN A 241 -10.18 1.43 -6.14
C ASN A 241 -11.29 0.37 -6.10
N PRO A 242 -11.74 -0.14 -7.26
CA PRO A 242 -12.84 -1.09 -7.33
C PRO A 242 -12.47 -2.42 -6.66
N ALA A 243 -13.38 -2.93 -5.84
CA ALA A 243 -13.27 -4.26 -5.23
C ALA A 243 -13.91 -5.36 -6.10
N ASP A 244 -14.85 -4.98 -6.95
CA ASP A 244 -15.55 -5.87 -7.86
C ASP A 244 -14.63 -6.40 -8.94
N SER A 245 -14.89 -7.61 -9.41
CA SER A 245 -14.17 -8.22 -10.51
C SER A 245 -14.98 -8.20 -11.80
N VAL A 246 -14.29 -8.27 -12.93
CA VAL A 246 -14.93 -8.27 -14.26
C VAL A 246 -14.80 -9.67 -14.86
N PHE A 247 -15.92 -10.32 -15.12
CA PHE A 247 -15.98 -11.62 -15.78
C PHE A 247 -16.63 -11.50 -17.17
N CYS A 248 -16.30 -12.42 -18.05
CA CYS A 248 -16.92 -12.50 -19.37
C CYS A 248 -18.19 -13.37 -19.32
N SER A 249 -19.32 -12.81 -19.68
CA SER A 249 -20.58 -13.55 -19.84
C SER A 249 -21.20 -13.21 -21.18
N HIS A 250 -21.45 -14.22 -22.02
CA HIS A 250 -22.04 -14.07 -23.35
C HIS A 250 -21.33 -13.04 -24.24
N GLY A 251 -20.00 -12.93 -24.13
CA GLY A 251 -19.19 -12.00 -24.91
C GLY A 251 -19.20 -10.55 -24.40
N ALA A 252 -19.74 -10.29 -23.22
CA ALA A 252 -19.71 -8.98 -22.58
C ALA A 252 -19.04 -9.06 -21.20
N GLY A 253 -18.31 -8.01 -20.81
CA GLY A 253 -17.79 -7.87 -19.45
C GLY A 253 -18.92 -7.60 -18.46
N VAL A 254 -19.00 -8.39 -17.41
CA VAL A 254 -20.00 -8.26 -16.33
C VAL A 254 -19.26 -8.04 -15.03
N ASN A 255 -19.63 -6.99 -14.29
CA ASN A 255 -19.10 -6.74 -12.96
C ASN A 255 -19.75 -7.70 -11.96
N ILE A 256 -18.92 -8.45 -11.24
CA ILE A 256 -19.33 -9.31 -10.13
C ILE A 256 -18.91 -8.62 -8.83
N PRO A 257 -19.86 -8.38 -7.90
CA PRO A 257 -19.57 -7.75 -6.62
C PRO A 257 -18.52 -8.52 -5.82
N TRP A 258 -17.73 -7.79 -5.02
CA TRP A 258 -16.58 -8.31 -4.28
C TRP A 258 -16.92 -9.51 -3.37
N ASP A 259 -18.11 -9.57 -2.79
CA ASP A 259 -18.61 -10.63 -1.93
C ASP A 259 -18.97 -11.93 -2.69
N GLN A 260 -19.18 -11.84 -4.00
CA GLN A 260 -19.55 -12.95 -4.88
C GLN A 260 -18.39 -13.45 -5.76
N VAL A 261 -17.26 -12.73 -5.82
CA VAL A 261 -16.12 -13.07 -6.71
C VAL A 261 -15.66 -14.50 -6.54
N LYS A 262 -15.67 -15.05 -5.31
CA LYS A 262 -15.24 -16.42 -5.01
C LYS A 262 -16.14 -17.50 -5.62
N ASP A 263 -17.38 -17.18 -5.93
CA ASP A 263 -18.32 -18.12 -6.56
C ASP A 263 -18.09 -18.24 -8.09
N TYR A 264 -17.38 -17.25 -8.66
CA TYR A 264 -17.11 -17.15 -10.09
C TYR A 264 -15.64 -17.36 -10.47
N MET A 265 -14.71 -17.38 -9.51
CA MET A 265 -13.28 -17.53 -9.78
C MET A 265 -12.99 -18.86 -10.51
N HIS A 266 -11.97 -18.85 -11.36
CA HIS A 266 -11.58 -20.00 -12.19
C HIS A 266 -10.51 -20.89 -11.52
N LEU A 267 -9.78 -20.37 -10.55
CA LEU A 267 -8.81 -21.10 -9.75
C LEU A 267 -9.45 -21.53 -8.41
N GLU A 268 -8.93 -22.58 -7.83
CA GLU A 268 -9.34 -22.99 -6.49
C GLU A 268 -8.82 -22.03 -5.42
N SER A 269 -9.57 -21.87 -4.32
CA SER A 269 -9.14 -21.05 -3.20
C SER A 269 -7.82 -21.58 -2.60
N CYS A 270 -6.90 -20.67 -2.36
CA CYS A 270 -5.63 -20.95 -1.70
C CYS A 270 -5.74 -21.10 -0.17
N LEU A 271 -6.80 -20.56 0.43
CA LEU A 271 -7.15 -20.80 1.81
C LEU A 271 -8.02 -22.08 1.88
N LYS A 272 -7.41 -23.19 2.26
CA LYS A 272 -8.21 -24.39 2.61
C LYS A 272 -8.99 -24.05 3.88
N PRO A 273 -10.33 -24.19 3.89
CA PRO A 273 -11.07 -24.07 5.12
C PRO A 273 -10.53 -25.09 6.14
N PRO A 274 -10.51 -24.77 7.45
CA PRO A 274 -10.23 -25.78 8.45
C PRO A 274 -11.16 -26.97 8.18
N VAL A 275 -10.57 -28.16 8.11
CA VAL A 275 -11.34 -29.38 7.86
C VAL A 275 -12.24 -29.58 9.06
N GLU A 276 -13.42 -28.97 9.07
CA GLU A 276 -14.52 -29.47 9.86
C GLU A 276 -14.96 -30.78 9.18
N GLU A 277 -14.80 -31.87 9.89
CA GLU A 277 -15.49 -33.14 9.57
C GLU A 277 -17.01 -32.88 9.64
N ALA A 278 -17.57 -32.30 8.60
CA ALA A 278 -18.99 -32.17 8.42
C ALA A 278 -19.43 -33.20 7.39
N ALA A 279 -20.42 -33.98 7.80
CA ALA A 279 -21.12 -34.96 6.98
C ALA A 279 -21.55 -34.36 5.62
N PRO A 280 -21.61 -35.16 4.53
CA PRO A 280 -21.78 -34.67 3.18
C PRO A 280 -23.20 -34.12 2.97
N ALA A 281 -23.31 -32.79 3.07
CA ALA A 281 -24.45 -32.09 2.51
C ALA A 281 -24.16 -31.89 1.00
N ALA A 282 -25.08 -32.38 0.16
CA ALA A 282 -24.98 -32.31 -1.28
C ALA A 282 -24.83 -30.83 -1.72
N ALA A 283 -23.62 -30.47 -2.14
CA ALA A 283 -23.35 -29.18 -2.74
C ALA A 283 -24.19 -29.03 -4.02
N PRO A 284 -24.78 -27.85 -4.28
CA PRO A 284 -25.34 -27.56 -5.59
C PRO A 284 -24.20 -27.63 -6.61
N ARG A 285 -24.32 -28.54 -7.56
CA ARG A 285 -23.39 -28.64 -8.69
C ARG A 285 -23.60 -27.44 -9.59
N TYR A 286 -22.92 -26.34 -9.29
CA TYR A 286 -22.69 -25.33 -10.31
C TYR A 286 -21.75 -25.94 -11.35
N ARG A 287 -22.27 -26.17 -12.55
CA ARG A 287 -21.44 -26.48 -13.69
C ARG A 287 -20.46 -25.31 -13.86
N SER A 288 -19.18 -25.56 -13.57
CA SER A 288 -18.12 -24.72 -14.16
C SER A 288 -18.39 -24.73 -15.66
N LEU A 289 -18.74 -23.59 -16.21
CA LEU A 289 -18.64 -23.37 -17.64
C LEU A 289 -17.14 -23.27 -17.95
N SER A 290 -16.45 -24.41 -17.93
CA SER A 290 -15.19 -24.54 -18.64
C SER A 290 -15.57 -24.48 -20.10
N ILE A 291 -15.65 -23.28 -20.66
CA ILE A 291 -15.66 -23.09 -22.08
C ILE A 291 -14.31 -23.62 -22.52
N ASP A 292 -14.31 -24.75 -23.20
CA ASP A 292 -13.10 -25.30 -23.81
C ASP A 292 -12.50 -24.19 -24.68
N ASP A 293 -11.18 -24.00 -24.61
CA ASP A 293 -10.46 -22.98 -25.40
C ASP A 293 -10.86 -23.01 -26.89
N ARG A 294 -11.25 -24.18 -27.35
CA ARG A 294 -11.78 -24.38 -28.72
C ARG A 294 -13.18 -23.78 -28.95
N GLU A 295 -14.03 -23.85 -27.94
CA GLU A 295 -15.38 -23.28 -27.99
C GLU A 295 -15.32 -21.75 -27.92
N LEU A 296 -14.43 -21.20 -27.10
CA LEU A 296 -14.14 -19.76 -27.05
C LEU A 296 -13.55 -19.26 -28.36
N GLU A 297 -12.61 -20.00 -28.96
CA GLU A 297 -12.02 -19.68 -30.28
C GLU A 297 -13.09 -19.70 -31.38
N ALA A 298 -13.99 -20.70 -31.38
CA ALA A 298 -15.09 -20.81 -32.34
C ALA A 298 -16.10 -19.65 -32.20
N ILE A 299 -16.43 -19.23 -30.99
CA ILE A 299 -17.30 -18.07 -30.72
C ILE A 299 -16.64 -16.80 -31.24
N MET A 300 -15.35 -16.61 -30.93
CA MET A 300 -14.58 -15.44 -31.37
C MET A 300 -14.42 -15.37 -32.90
N GLU A 301 -14.16 -16.49 -33.58
CA GLU A 301 -14.10 -16.51 -35.05
C GLU A 301 -15.47 -16.21 -35.68
N ARG A 302 -16.56 -16.66 -35.05
CA ARG A 302 -17.93 -16.44 -35.56
C ARG A 302 -18.37 -14.99 -35.44
N GLU A 303 -18.06 -14.34 -34.32
CA GLU A 303 -18.52 -12.97 -34.02
C GLU A 303 -17.60 -11.87 -34.60
N PHE A 304 -16.29 -12.15 -34.72
CA PHE A 304 -15.30 -11.14 -35.11
C PHE A 304 -14.48 -11.49 -36.34
N GLY A 305 -14.74 -12.67 -36.97
CA GLY A 305 -14.02 -13.14 -38.14
C GLY A 305 -12.58 -13.61 -37.86
N LYS A 306 -11.94 -14.18 -38.90
CA LYS A 306 -10.58 -14.74 -38.78
C LYS A 306 -9.55 -13.67 -38.43
N ILE A 307 -8.90 -13.79 -37.28
CA ILE A 307 -7.84 -12.89 -36.84
C ILE A 307 -6.58 -13.15 -37.65
N LYS A 308 -6.16 -12.19 -38.48
CA LYS A 308 -4.87 -12.24 -39.18
C LYS A 308 -3.76 -11.98 -38.14
N ARG A 309 -3.11 -13.04 -37.67
CA ARG A 309 -1.93 -12.93 -36.80
C ARG A 309 -0.69 -12.57 -37.63
N PRO A 310 0.16 -11.64 -37.20
CA PRO A 310 1.52 -11.58 -37.70
C PRO A 310 2.20 -12.89 -37.29
N GLN A 311 2.58 -13.72 -38.27
CA GLN A 311 3.38 -14.91 -38.00
C GLN A 311 4.77 -14.46 -37.57
N TYR A 312 5.02 -14.47 -36.27
CA TYR A 312 6.37 -14.56 -35.77
C TYR A 312 6.85 -15.99 -36.06
N SER A 313 7.50 -16.19 -37.18
CA SER A 313 8.22 -17.42 -37.45
C SER A 313 9.40 -17.46 -36.47
N ALA A 314 9.35 -18.37 -35.50
CA ALA A 314 10.55 -18.76 -34.80
C ALA A 314 11.56 -19.22 -35.83
N ARG A 315 12.64 -18.46 -36.02
CA ARG A 315 13.74 -18.80 -36.91
C ARG A 315 14.31 -20.13 -36.39
N GLN A 316 14.07 -21.22 -37.10
CA GLN A 316 14.72 -22.49 -36.82
C GLN A 316 16.24 -22.24 -36.87
N VAL A 317 16.87 -22.33 -35.73
CA VAL A 317 18.34 -22.33 -35.63
C VAL A 317 18.79 -23.69 -36.17
N ASN A 318 19.19 -23.78 -37.42
CA ASN A 318 19.93 -24.92 -37.94
C ASN A 318 21.26 -24.99 -37.17
N ALA A 319 21.43 -26.06 -36.42
CA ALA A 319 22.68 -26.38 -35.74
C ALA A 319 23.71 -26.86 -36.80
N ALA A 320 24.30 -25.96 -37.51
CA ALA A 320 25.57 -26.09 -38.25
C ALA A 320 25.87 -24.79 -38.99
N ALA A 321 26.40 -23.79 -38.35
CA ALA A 321 27.17 -22.74 -39.03
C ALA A 321 27.82 -21.86 -37.97
N SER A 322 29.16 -21.86 -37.95
CA SER A 322 30.12 -20.79 -37.57
C SER A 322 29.67 -19.83 -36.48
N GLU A 323 30.50 -19.73 -35.47
CA GLU A 323 30.39 -18.72 -34.39
C GLU A 323 30.03 -17.35 -34.95
N PRO A 324 28.95 -16.71 -34.45
CA PRO A 324 28.66 -15.35 -34.86
C PRO A 324 29.76 -14.41 -34.32
N VAL A 325 30.45 -13.74 -35.22
CA VAL A 325 31.28 -12.58 -34.87
C VAL A 325 30.35 -11.52 -34.30
N PHE A 326 30.35 -11.41 -33.00
CA PHE A 326 29.67 -10.29 -32.32
C PHE A 326 30.48 -9.03 -32.60
N GLU A 327 29.97 -8.13 -33.43
CA GLU A 327 30.40 -6.74 -33.39
C GLU A 327 30.15 -6.24 -31.96
N LYS A 328 31.20 -5.88 -31.25
CA LYS A 328 31.11 -5.25 -29.93
C LYS A 328 30.31 -3.94 -30.10
N LYS A 329 29.06 -3.95 -29.68
CA LYS A 329 28.31 -2.73 -29.49
C LYS A 329 29.01 -1.92 -28.41
N PRO A 330 29.08 -0.59 -28.52
CA PRO A 330 29.66 0.25 -27.48
C PRO A 330 28.90 -0.01 -26.16
N GLU A 331 29.64 -0.39 -25.13
CA GLU A 331 29.09 -0.54 -23.78
C GLU A 331 28.87 0.85 -23.20
N PHE A 332 27.66 1.16 -22.82
CA PHE A 332 27.32 2.40 -22.14
C PHE A 332 27.12 2.08 -20.65
N ILE A 333 27.90 2.76 -19.81
CA ILE A 333 27.71 2.73 -18.37
C ILE A 333 26.85 3.96 -18.01
N ILE A 334 25.64 3.72 -17.52
CA ILE A 334 24.80 4.78 -16.98
C ILE A 334 25.15 4.92 -15.50
N VAL A 335 25.70 6.08 -15.15
CA VAL A 335 26.11 6.40 -13.78
C VAL A 335 25.18 7.50 -13.24
N ASP A 336 24.66 7.29 -12.03
CA ASP A 336 23.95 8.34 -11.32
C ASP A 336 24.93 9.42 -10.87
N GLY A 337 24.85 10.58 -11.52
CA GLY A 337 25.77 11.71 -11.30
C GLY A 337 25.75 12.22 -9.86
N TYR A 338 24.63 12.14 -9.14
CA TYR A 338 24.56 12.56 -7.75
C TYR A 338 25.31 11.59 -6.83
N ASN A 339 25.16 10.30 -7.01
CA ASN A 339 25.90 9.31 -6.25
C ASN A 339 27.42 9.45 -6.47
N LEU A 340 27.84 9.81 -7.67
CA LEU A 340 29.25 10.03 -8.01
C LEU A 340 29.79 11.32 -7.34
N ILE A 341 29.03 12.42 -7.34
CA ILE A 341 29.38 13.66 -6.66
C ILE A 341 29.61 13.43 -5.17
N PHE A 342 28.74 12.65 -4.51
CA PHE A 342 28.85 12.39 -3.07
C PHE A 342 29.82 11.28 -2.69
N ALA A 343 30.18 10.40 -3.61
CA ALA A 343 31.19 9.35 -3.42
C ALA A 343 32.63 9.83 -3.63
N TRP A 344 32.83 10.93 -4.38
CA TRP A 344 34.17 11.45 -4.71
C TRP A 344 34.50 12.64 -3.81
N ASP A 345 35.54 12.51 -2.98
CA ASP A 345 35.86 13.49 -1.93
C ASP A 345 36.10 14.92 -2.44
N GLU A 346 36.67 15.08 -3.64
CA GLU A 346 36.85 16.40 -4.24
C GLU A 346 35.57 17.05 -4.71
N LEU A 347 34.66 16.25 -5.32
CA LEU A 347 33.36 16.74 -5.79
C LEU A 347 32.43 16.97 -4.59
N LYS A 348 32.51 16.15 -3.55
CA LYS A 348 31.77 16.31 -2.31
C LYS A 348 32.11 17.62 -1.59
N LYS A 349 33.38 17.99 -1.55
CA LYS A 349 33.81 19.29 -0.99
C LYS A 349 33.27 20.47 -1.82
N LEU A 350 33.33 20.38 -3.17
CA LEU A 350 32.75 21.38 -4.05
C LEU A 350 31.23 21.48 -3.92
N ALA A 351 30.55 20.34 -3.73
CA ALA A 351 29.10 20.27 -3.57
C ALA A 351 28.63 20.90 -2.26
N ALA A 352 29.45 20.87 -1.21
CA ALA A 352 29.15 21.50 0.08
C ALA A 352 29.07 23.04 -0.02
N ASP A 353 29.87 23.66 -0.92
CA ASP A 353 29.82 25.10 -1.17
C ASP A 353 28.81 25.45 -2.28
N ARG A 354 28.89 24.78 -3.41
CA ARG A 354 28.00 25.02 -4.56
C ARG A 354 27.82 23.76 -5.42
N LEU A 355 26.64 23.19 -5.34
CA LEU A 355 26.27 21.95 -6.05
C LEU A 355 26.40 22.08 -7.59
N ASP A 356 26.11 23.26 -8.13
CA ASP A 356 26.21 23.51 -9.59
C ASP A 356 27.62 23.42 -10.10
N LEU A 357 28.62 23.78 -9.31
CA LEU A 357 30.04 23.69 -9.69
C LEU A 357 30.49 22.21 -9.67
N ALA A 358 30.01 21.42 -8.73
CA ALA A 358 30.28 19.99 -8.68
C ALA A 358 29.66 19.25 -9.87
N ARG A 359 28.46 19.64 -10.31
CA ARG A 359 27.78 19.11 -11.52
C ARG A 359 28.50 19.49 -12.82
N GLY A 360 29.05 20.70 -12.89
CA GLY A 360 29.79 21.17 -14.08
C GLY A 360 31.18 20.53 -14.22
N ARG A 361 31.69 19.87 -13.18
CA ARG A 361 32.99 19.17 -13.17
C ARG A 361 32.90 17.66 -13.29
N LEU A 362 31.68 17.10 -13.22
CA LEU A 362 31.39 15.71 -13.46
C LEU A 362 31.36 15.39 -14.95
#